data_070252e2a9cfa02f5aa3539b3c030f91
#
_entry.id   070252e2a9cfa02f5aa3539b3c030f91
#
_cell.length_a   1.000
_cell.length_b   1.000
_cell.length_c   1.000
_cell.angle_alpha   90.00
_cell.angle_beta   90.00
_cell.angle_gamma   90.00
#
_symmetry.space_group_name_H-M   'P 1'
#
loop_
_entity.id
_entity.type
_entity.pdbx_description
1 polymer ?
#
loop_
_entity_poly.entity_id
_entity_poly.type
_entity_poly.pdbx_seq_one_letter_code
_entity_poly.pdbx_strand_id
1 'polypeptide(L)'
;MAITETDVELYAARIRPHFRPELRETAYSLALPIARVVGAKAKLLRPETTIDEILEWLGPQYARGKDSLDRVETIMAMEEDLGAAFVLPDELAGRTDTMTLRELVQYVAAKKRAA
;
A
#
# COMPACT_ATOMS: atom_id res chain seq x y z
N MET A 1 -9.80 3.16 16.80
CA MET A 1 -11.16 3.65 16.47
C MET A 1 -11.41 3.43 14.98
N ALA A 2 -12.52 2.82 14.66
CA ALA A 2 -12.87 2.58 13.25
C ALA A 2 -13.30 3.89 12.59
N ILE A 3 -12.84 4.12 11.36
CA ILE A 3 -13.26 5.26 10.55
C ILE A 3 -14.40 4.83 9.63
N THR A 4 -15.16 5.78 9.13
CA THR A 4 -16.27 5.50 8.23
C THR A 4 -15.75 5.20 6.82
N GLU A 5 -16.59 4.54 5.99
CA GLU A 5 -16.23 4.30 4.59
C GLU A 5 -16.02 5.60 3.83
N THR A 6 -16.78 6.65 4.19
CA THR A 6 -16.58 7.98 3.62
C THR A 6 -15.19 8.52 3.92
N ASP A 7 -14.70 8.33 5.16
CA ASP A 7 -13.35 8.75 5.54
C ASP A 7 -12.29 7.94 4.79
N VAL A 8 -12.51 6.64 4.61
CA VAL A 8 -11.61 5.79 3.84
C VAL A 8 -11.44 6.33 2.43
N GLU A 9 -12.55 6.62 1.76
CA GLU A 9 -12.53 7.17 0.41
C GLU A 9 -11.85 8.53 0.36
N LEU A 10 -12.11 9.38 1.35
CA LEU A 10 -11.51 10.71 1.42
C LEU A 10 -9.99 10.63 1.55
N TYR A 11 -9.50 9.81 2.47
CA TYR A 11 -8.07 9.67 2.68
C TYR A 11 -7.37 9.05 1.47
N ALA A 12 -7.99 8.07 0.84
CA ALA A 12 -7.45 7.48 -0.38
C ALA A 12 -7.41 8.50 -1.53
N ALA A 13 -8.44 9.33 -1.64
CA ALA A 13 -8.52 10.33 -2.70
C ALA A 13 -7.50 11.47 -2.52
N ARG A 14 -7.08 11.74 -1.30
CA ARG A 14 -6.15 12.84 -0.99
C ARG A 14 -4.79 12.71 -1.68
N ILE A 15 -4.39 11.49 -2.01
CA ILE A 15 -3.10 11.29 -2.67
C ILE A 15 -3.14 11.56 -4.18
N ARG A 16 -4.33 11.55 -4.79
CA ARG A 16 -4.48 11.73 -6.24
C ARG A 16 -3.75 12.96 -6.80
N PRO A 17 -3.88 14.16 -6.20
CA PRO A 17 -3.22 15.35 -6.75
C PRO A 17 -1.70 15.28 -6.78
N HIS A 18 -1.10 14.37 -6.00
CA HIS A 18 0.34 14.22 -5.92
C HIS A 18 0.90 13.30 -7.01
N PHE A 19 0.02 12.72 -7.84
CA PHE A 19 0.39 11.84 -8.93
C PHE A 19 0.05 12.47 -10.27
N ARG A 20 0.75 12.04 -11.32
CA ARG A 20 0.41 12.43 -12.68
C ARG A 20 -0.99 11.94 -13.01
N PRO A 21 -1.74 12.64 -13.89
CA PRO A 21 -3.12 12.24 -14.21
C PRO A 21 -3.29 10.78 -14.60
N GLU A 22 -2.34 10.23 -15.36
CA GLU A 22 -2.39 8.83 -15.82
C GLU A 22 -2.17 7.81 -14.70
N LEU A 23 -1.66 8.26 -13.55
CA LEU A 23 -1.40 7.38 -12.41
C LEU A 23 -2.44 7.49 -11.30
N ARG A 24 -3.31 8.50 -11.37
CA ARG A 24 -4.26 8.80 -10.27
C ARG A 24 -5.21 7.67 -9.97
N GLU A 25 -5.72 7.00 -11.00
CA GLU A 25 -6.65 5.88 -10.83
C GLU A 25 -5.97 4.72 -10.13
N THR A 26 -4.77 4.36 -10.57
CA THR A 26 -3.99 3.29 -9.95
C THR A 26 -3.64 3.65 -8.50
N ALA A 27 -3.23 4.90 -8.26
CA ALA A 27 -2.91 5.37 -6.91
C ALA A 27 -4.11 5.23 -5.98
N TYR A 28 -5.29 5.65 -6.43
CA TYR A 28 -6.52 5.54 -5.65
C TYR A 28 -6.87 4.08 -5.37
N SER A 29 -6.78 3.23 -6.40
CA SER A 29 -7.09 1.79 -6.27
C SER A 29 -6.20 1.08 -5.27
N LEU A 30 -4.93 1.49 -5.17
CA LEU A 30 -4.00 0.91 -4.20
C LEU A 30 -4.19 1.51 -2.80
N ALA A 31 -4.45 2.81 -2.72
CA ALA A 31 -4.62 3.50 -1.45
C ALA A 31 -5.90 3.10 -0.72
N LEU A 32 -6.96 2.79 -1.45
CA LEU A 32 -8.27 2.51 -0.86
C LEU A 32 -8.25 1.32 0.10
N PRO A 33 -7.74 0.13 -0.30
CA PRO A 33 -7.67 -1.00 0.63
C PRO A 33 -6.71 -0.73 1.80
N ILE A 34 -5.61 -0.01 1.56
CA ILE A 34 -4.68 0.36 2.62
C ILE A 34 -5.40 1.23 3.66
N ALA A 35 -6.10 2.27 3.21
CA ALA A 35 -6.83 3.17 4.09
C ALA A 35 -7.89 2.44 4.91
N ARG A 36 -8.57 1.46 4.29
CA ARG A 36 -9.61 0.69 4.96
C ARG A 36 -9.04 -0.13 6.13
N VAL A 37 -7.86 -0.71 5.95
CA VAL A 37 -7.25 -1.58 6.96
C VAL A 37 -6.51 -0.78 8.04
N VAL A 38 -5.76 0.27 7.66
CA VAL A 38 -5.00 1.05 8.64
C VAL A 38 -5.87 2.03 9.44
N GLY A 39 -7.09 2.27 9.00
CA GLY A 39 -8.03 3.11 9.73
C GLY A 39 -7.57 4.56 9.86
N ALA A 40 -7.57 5.11 11.07
CA ALA A 40 -7.22 6.51 11.32
C ALA A 40 -5.80 6.88 10.87
N LYS A 41 -4.90 5.91 10.75
CA LYS A 41 -3.54 6.16 10.25
C LYS A 41 -3.52 6.53 8.76
N ALA A 42 -4.61 6.26 8.04
CA ALA A 42 -4.71 6.60 6.62
C ALA A 42 -4.51 8.10 6.35
N LYS A 43 -4.79 8.95 7.31
CA LYS A 43 -4.57 10.39 7.17
C LYS A 43 -3.09 10.75 7.01
N LEU A 44 -2.18 9.82 7.37
CA LEU A 44 -0.73 10.00 7.25
C LEU A 44 -0.20 9.48 5.93
N LEU A 45 -1.04 8.81 5.13
CA LEU A 45 -0.63 8.20 3.87
C LEU A 45 -0.20 9.27 2.87
N ARG A 46 0.98 9.09 2.28
CA ARG A 46 1.57 9.98 1.29
C ARG A 46 2.24 9.17 0.18
N PRO A 47 2.48 9.77 -0.99
CA PRO A 47 3.22 9.07 -2.04
C PRO A 47 4.60 8.56 -1.59
N GLU A 48 5.24 9.27 -0.67
CA GLU A 48 6.56 8.93 -0.15
C GLU A 48 6.55 7.93 0.99
N THR A 49 5.35 7.52 1.47
CA THR A 49 5.23 6.50 2.50
C THR A 49 5.81 5.18 2.00
N THR A 50 6.68 4.57 2.81
CA THR A 50 7.27 3.28 2.43
C THR A 50 6.33 2.14 2.76
N ILE A 51 6.56 1.00 2.11
CA ILE A 51 5.77 -0.21 2.39
C ILE A 51 5.97 -0.64 3.85
N ASP A 52 7.19 -0.53 4.38
CA ASP A 52 7.46 -0.86 5.79
C ASP A 52 6.65 0.01 6.75
N GLU A 53 6.49 1.29 6.45
CA GLU A 53 5.66 2.18 7.27
C GLU A 53 4.21 1.73 7.28
N ILE A 54 3.69 1.30 6.12
CA ILE A 54 2.33 0.76 6.02
C ILE A 54 2.20 -0.51 6.86
N LEU A 55 3.20 -1.39 6.80
CA LEU A 55 3.21 -2.61 7.59
C LEU A 55 3.19 -2.31 9.09
N GLU A 56 3.92 -1.29 9.54
CA GLU A 56 3.91 -0.86 10.93
C GLU A 56 2.51 -0.38 11.36
N TRP A 57 1.82 0.33 10.47
CA TRP A 57 0.47 0.81 10.77
C TRP A 57 -0.54 -0.34 10.86
N LEU A 58 -0.32 -1.42 10.10
CA LEU A 58 -1.18 -2.59 10.13
C LEU A 58 -1.07 -3.36 11.44
N GLY A 59 0.10 -3.32 12.09
CA GLY A 59 0.28 -3.90 13.40
C GLY A 59 1.63 -4.58 13.61
N PRO A 60 1.98 -4.86 14.88
CA PRO A 60 3.29 -5.45 15.21
C PRO A 60 3.54 -6.82 14.56
N GLN A 61 2.50 -7.57 14.25
CA GLN A 61 2.63 -8.86 13.62
C GLN A 61 3.28 -8.78 12.24
N TYR A 62 3.17 -7.64 11.57
CA TYR A 62 3.78 -7.42 10.26
C TYR A 62 5.20 -6.86 10.36
N ALA A 63 5.55 -6.31 11.51
CA ALA A 63 6.88 -5.72 11.72
C ALA A 63 7.94 -6.74 12.11
N ARG A 64 7.57 -8.00 12.34
CA ARG A 64 8.47 -9.05 12.82
C ARG A 64 9.38 -9.62 11.76
N GLY A 65 9.01 -9.52 10.50
CA GLY A 65 9.73 -10.17 9.42
C GLY A 65 10.93 -9.39 8.95
N LYS A 66 12.08 -9.55 9.61
CA LYS A 66 13.31 -8.93 9.17
C LYS A 66 14.19 -9.86 8.37
N ASP A 67 13.99 -11.17 8.48
CA ASP A 67 14.66 -12.11 7.57
C ASP A 67 13.77 -12.35 6.34
N SER A 68 14.35 -12.90 5.29
CA SER A 68 13.67 -13.00 3.99
C SER A 68 12.46 -13.93 3.99
N LEU A 69 12.48 -14.98 4.79
CA LEU A 69 11.36 -15.94 4.85
C LEU A 69 10.16 -15.32 5.57
N ASP A 70 10.41 -14.73 6.74
CA ASP A 70 9.36 -14.07 7.51
C ASP A 70 8.76 -12.90 6.73
N ARG A 71 9.59 -12.20 5.95
CA ARG A 71 9.13 -11.08 5.13
C ARG A 71 8.15 -11.53 4.05
N VAL A 72 8.42 -12.67 3.40
CA VAL A 72 7.52 -13.23 2.39
C VAL A 72 6.16 -13.57 3.03
N GLU A 73 6.17 -14.23 4.17
CA GLU A 73 4.94 -14.57 4.89
C GLU A 73 4.17 -13.31 5.31
N THR A 74 4.88 -12.29 5.76
CA THR A 74 4.29 -11.01 6.16
C THR A 74 3.60 -10.34 4.98
N ILE A 75 4.26 -10.33 3.82
CA ILE A 75 3.70 -9.73 2.61
C ILE A 75 2.47 -10.50 2.13
N MET A 76 2.51 -11.83 2.17
CA MET A 76 1.36 -12.65 1.81
C MET A 76 0.16 -12.35 2.72
N ALA A 77 0.40 -12.22 4.03
CA ALA A 77 -0.66 -11.87 4.97
C ALA A 77 -1.21 -10.47 4.70
N MET A 78 -0.35 -9.53 4.35
CA MET A 78 -0.76 -8.18 3.99
C MET A 78 -1.63 -8.17 2.74
N GLU A 79 -1.23 -8.91 1.70
CA GLU A 79 -2.00 -9.02 0.47
C GLU A 79 -3.38 -9.61 0.72
N GLU A 80 -3.46 -10.60 1.60
CA GLU A 80 -4.72 -11.22 1.99
C GLU A 80 -5.62 -10.21 2.71
N ASP A 81 -5.05 -9.46 3.65
CA ASP A 81 -5.80 -8.45 4.41
C ASP A 81 -6.24 -7.27 3.57
N LEU A 82 -5.41 -6.83 2.63
CA LEU A 82 -5.70 -5.69 1.76
C LEU A 82 -6.55 -6.08 0.54
N GLY A 83 -6.65 -7.37 0.27
CA GLY A 83 -7.48 -7.87 -0.82
C GLY A 83 -6.77 -7.99 -2.16
N ALA A 84 -7.49 -8.52 -3.14
CA ALA A 84 -6.93 -8.86 -4.45
C ALA A 84 -6.40 -7.66 -5.26
N ALA A 85 -6.81 -6.45 -4.91
CA ALA A 85 -6.36 -5.25 -5.61
C ALA A 85 -4.92 -4.88 -5.27
N PHE A 86 -4.41 -5.37 -4.14
CA PHE A 86 -3.06 -5.06 -3.68
C PHE A 86 -2.20 -6.32 -3.72
N VAL A 87 -1.41 -6.46 -4.76
CA VAL A 87 -0.47 -7.57 -4.91
C VAL A 87 0.93 -7.01 -5.06
N LEU A 88 1.81 -7.37 -4.13
CA LEU A 88 3.21 -6.96 -4.19
C LEU A 88 3.99 -8.06 -4.92
N PRO A 89 4.60 -7.74 -6.08
CA PRO A 89 5.38 -8.73 -6.81
C PRO A 89 6.55 -9.26 -5.99
N ASP A 90 6.87 -10.53 -6.13
CA ASP A 90 7.95 -11.20 -5.40
C ASP A 90 9.28 -10.46 -5.54
N GLU A 91 9.55 -9.92 -6.72
CA GLU A 91 10.77 -9.19 -7.01
C GLU A 91 10.94 -7.92 -6.17
N LEU A 92 9.83 -7.38 -5.64
CA LEU A 92 9.83 -6.17 -4.82
C LEU A 92 9.83 -6.47 -3.32
N ALA A 93 9.61 -7.73 -2.94
CA ALA A 93 9.46 -8.13 -1.55
C ALA A 93 10.70 -7.79 -0.69
N GLY A 94 11.88 -7.83 -1.26
CA GLY A 94 13.11 -7.50 -0.55
C GLY A 94 13.41 -6.00 -0.42
N ARG A 95 12.55 -5.15 -1.00
CA ARG A 95 12.77 -3.71 -1.07
C ARG A 95 11.72 -2.89 -0.32
N THR A 96 10.93 -3.52 0.55
CA THR A 96 9.82 -2.84 1.22
C THR A 96 10.26 -1.71 2.13
N ASP A 97 11.50 -1.75 2.62
CA ASP A 97 12.07 -0.70 3.48
C ASP A 97 12.37 0.59 2.72
N THR A 98 12.65 0.50 1.42
CA THR A 98 12.98 1.66 0.59
C THR A 98 11.90 1.99 -0.43
N MET A 99 11.05 1.03 -0.77
CA MET A 99 10.00 1.23 -1.76
C MET A 99 8.89 2.11 -1.22
N THR A 100 8.61 3.20 -1.95
CA THR A 100 7.53 4.11 -1.61
C THR A 100 6.24 3.69 -2.31
N LEU A 101 5.12 4.22 -1.83
CA LEU A 101 3.84 4.03 -2.50
C LEU A 101 3.89 4.55 -3.94
N ARG A 102 4.60 5.67 -4.16
CA ARG A 102 4.76 6.24 -5.52
C ARG A 102 5.42 5.22 -6.47
N GLU A 103 6.50 4.58 -6.02
CA GLU A 103 7.19 3.58 -6.82
C GLU A 103 6.30 2.37 -7.10
N LEU A 104 5.53 1.93 -6.10
CA LEU A 104 4.60 0.82 -6.26
C LEU A 104 3.50 1.16 -7.27
N VAL A 105 2.94 2.36 -7.19
CA VAL A 105 1.93 2.82 -8.14
C VAL A 105 2.48 2.83 -9.57
N GLN A 106 3.69 3.36 -9.75
CA GLN A 106 4.34 3.39 -11.06
C GLN A 106 4.57 1.97 -11.60
N TYR A 107 5.00 1.07 -10.75
CA TYR A 107 5.24 -0.33 -11.12
C TYR A 107 3.94 -1.02 -11.56
N VAL A 108 2.89 -0.89 -10.77
CA VAL A 108 1.59 -1.51 -11.06
C VAL A 108 0.99 -0.93 -12.34
N ALA A 109 1.09 0.39 -12.54
CA ALA A 109 0.59 1.03 -13.74
C ALA A 109 1.34 0.56 -14.99
N ALA A 110 2.66 0.39 -14.89
CA ALA A 110 3.46 -0.12 -15.99
C ALA A 110 3.09 -1.56 -16.35
N LYS A 111 2.84 -2.40 -15.35
CA LYS A 111 2.40 -3.78 -15.56
C LYS A 111 1.05 -3.86 -16.24
N LYS A 112 0.11 -3.00 -15.85
CA LYS A 112 -1.22 -2.95 -16.49
C LYS A 112 -1.14 -2.56 -17.95
N ARG A 113 -0.22 -1.64 -18.30
CA ARG A 113 -0.04 -1.21 -19.69
C ARG A 113 0.62 -2.29 -20.55
N ALA A 114 1.45 -3.13 -19.92
CA ALA A 114 2.15 -4.20 -20.63
C ALA A 114 1.28 -5.45 -20.83
N ALA A 115 0.17 -5.55 -20.10
CA ALA A 115 -0.71 -6.72 -20.16
C ALA A 115 -1.61 -6.73 -21.40
#